data_480090d04e104b2d36108941e0fec6be
#
_entry.id   480090d04e104b2d36108941e0fec6be
#
_cell.length_a   1.000
_cell.length_b   1.000
_cell.length_c   1.000
_cell.angle_alpha   90.00
_cell.angle_beta   90.00
_cell.angle_gamma   90.00
#
_symmetry.space_group_name_H-M   'P 1'
#
loop_
_entity.id
_entity.type
_entity.pdbx_description
1 polymer ?
#
loop_
_entity_poly.entity_id
_entity_poly.type
_entity_poly.pdbx_seq_one_letter_code
_entity_poly.pdbx_strand_id
1 'polypeptide(L)'
;MTIAEKHKKVVKLTERLVKKSQTGVPIIVEGPNDVKSLRRLGFEGEIFCLKNCQIGFYDFIDKFRKEKELIIMTDFDKEGRELSRNLMRELSSMKVNTNISMREQMEGLMKSDIKAIEELAEYIHKVKSTA
;
A
#
# COMPACT_ATOMS: atom_id res chain seq x y z
N MET A 1 -8.52 20.34 10.30
CA MET A 1 -7.80 20.25 9.01
C MET A 1 -8.74 20.60 7.87
N THR A 2 -8.34 21.54 7.01
CA THR A 2 -9.12 21.91 5.84
C THR A 2 -9.00 20.85 4.75
N ILE A 3 -9.92 20.91 3.76
CA ILE A 3 -9.85 20.01 2.60
C ILE A 3 -8.54 20.22 1.83
N ALA A 4 -8.11 21.48 1.67
CA ALA A 4 -6.86 21.77 0.98
C ALA A 4 -5.65 21.19 1.70
N GLU A 5 -5.61 21.27 3.02
CA GLU A 5 -4.54 20.66 3.83
C GLU A 5 -4.53 19.14 3.71
N LYS A 6 -5.71 18.52 3.74
CA LYS A 6 -5.90 17.08 3.57
C LYS A 6 -5.35 16.64 2.20
N HIS A 7 -5.76 17.33 1.12
CA HIS A 7 -5.30 16.99 -0.23
C HIS A 7 -3.78 17.09 -0.36
N LYS A 8 -3.19 18.13 0.24
CA LYS A 8 -1.74 18.30 0.23
C LYS A 8 -1.03 17.14 0.94
N LYS A 9 -1.54 16.73 2.08
CA LYS A 9 -0.99 15.58 2.84
C LYS A 9 -1.11 14.28 2.07
N VAL A 10 -2.26 14.04 1.44
CA VAL A 10 -2.52 12.85 0.63
C VAL A 10 -1.52 12.75 -0.53
N VAL A 11 -1.33 13.85 -1.26
CA VAL A 11 -0.39 13.90 -2.38
C VAL A 11 1.04 13.64 -1.91
N LYS A 12 1.47 14.30 -0.83
CA LYS A 12 2.82 14.10 -0.28
C LYS A 12 3.06 12.66 0.15
N LEU A 13 2.10 12.07 0.84
CA LEU A 13 2.23 10.70 1.31
C LEU A 13 2.31 9.71 0.15
N THR A 14 1.47 9.93 -0.88
CA THR A 14 1.49 9.11 -2.10
C THR A 14 2.84 9.23 -2.79
N GLU A 15 3.38 10.44 -2.92
CA GLU A 15 4.69 10.66 -3.54
C GLU A 15 5.81 9.97 -2.75
N ARG A 16 5.75 9.97 -1.44
CA ARG A 16 6.72 9.25 -0.60
C ARG A 16 6.66 7.74 -0.86
N LEU A 17 5.47 7.20 -0.98
CA LEU A 17 5.29 5.76 -1.29
C LEU A 17 5.82 5.42 -2.67
N VAL A 18 5.50 6.24 -3.67
CA VAL A 18 6.02 6.07 -5.03
C VAL A 18 7.55 6.07 -5.01
N LYS A 19 8.14 7.01 -4.30
CA LYS A 19 9.60 7.11 -4.20
C LYS A 19 10.21 5.87 -3.55
N LYS A 20 9.60 5.35 -2.48
CA LYS A 20 10.05 4.10 -1.85
C LYS A 20 10.01 2.94 -2.83
N SER A 21 8.94 2.83 -3.61
CA SER A 21 8.82 1.78 -4.62
C SER A 21 9.91 1.87 -5.67
N GLN A 22 10.27 3.09 -6.07
CA GLN A 22 11.31 3.34 -7.07
C GLN A 22 12.70 3.01 -6.53
N THR A 23 12.90 3.02 -5.23
CA THR A 23 14.16 2.61 -4.61
C THR A 23 14.21 1.10 -4.33
N GLY A 24 13.18 0.36 -4.72
CA GLY A 24 13.16 -1.09 -4.64
C GLY A 24 12.42 -1.68 -3.44
N VAL A 25 11.68 -0.87 -2.67
CA VAL A 25 10.89 -1.40 -1.56
C VAL A 25 9.65 -2.11 -2.13
N PRO A 26 9.47 -3.42 -1.88
CA PRO A 26 8.31 -4.15 -2.39
C PRO A 26 7.04 -3.79 -1.62
N ILE A 27 5.91 -3.94 -2.31
CA ILE A 27 4.59 -3.61 -1.76
C ILE A 27 3.67 -4.81 -1.90
N ILE A 28 2.87 -5.09 -0.87
CA ILE A 28 1.85 -6.13 -0.90
C ILE A 28 0.48 -5.47 -1.00
N VAL A 29 -0.34 -5.92 -1.95
CA VAL A 29 -1.73 -5.49 -2.12
C VAL A 29 -2.65 -6.72 -2.16
N GLU A 30 -3.97 -6.50 -2.14
CA GLU A 30 -4.93 -7.61 -2.12
C GLU A 30 -5.22 -8.21 -3.48
N GLY A 31 -5.39 -7.39 -4.51
CA GLY A 31 -5.83 -7.86 -5.81
C GLY A 31 -5.15 -7.19 -7.01
N PRO A 32 -5.40 -7.73 -8.23
CA PRO A 32 -4.73 -7.22 -9.44
C PRO A 32 -5.14 -5.81 -9.85
N ASN A 33 -6.35 -5.38 -9.52
CA ASN A 33 -6.78 -4.00 -9.80
C ASN A 33 -6.05 -2.99 -8.94
N ASP A 34 -5.64 -3.40 -7.73
CA ASP A 34 -4.80 -2.57 -6.86
C ASP A 34 -3.42 -2.36 -7.49
N VAL A 35 -2.87 -3.41 -8.08
CA VAL A 35 -1.58 -3.31 -8.80
C VAL A 35 -1.69 -2.29 -9.94
N LYS A 36 -2.77 -2.38 -10.73
CA LYS A 36 -2.98 -1.44 -11.85
C LYS A 36 -3.07 0.00 -11.37
N SER A 37 -3.78 0.23 -10.28
CA SER A 37 -3.92 1.56 -9.68
C SER A 37 -2.56 2.13 -9.26
N LEU A 38 -1.77 1.33 -8.56
CA LEU A 38 -0.45 1.79 -8.12
C LEU A 38 0.49 2.05 -9.31
N ARG A 39 0.45 1.20 -10.33
CA ARG A 39 1.26 1.42 -11.54
C ARG A 39 0.90 2.73 -12.24
N ARG A 40 -0.38 3.08 -12.28
CA ARG A 40 -0.84 4.36 -12.86
C ARG A 40 -0.28 5.57 -12.09
N LEU A 41 0.01 5.41 -10.83
CA LEU A 41 0.58 6.47 -9.98
C LEU A 41 2.10 6.58 -10.09
N GLY A 42 2.74 5.68 -10.83
CA GLY A 42 4.19 5.69 -10.99
C GLY A 42 4.94 4.76 -10.05
N PHE A 43 4.24 3.90 -9.33
CA PHE A 43 4.90 2.87 -8.53
C PHE A 43 5.67 1.92 -9.43
N GLU A 44 6.92 1.69 -9.08
CA GLU A 44 7.83 0.78 -9.79
C GLU A 44 8.22 -0.36 -8.84
N GLY A 45 9.07 -1.27 -9.30
CA GLY A 45 9.51 -2.39 -8.49
C GLY A 45 8.44 -3.44 -8.31
N GLU A 46 8.60 -4.28 -7.31
CA GLU A 46 7.71 -5.41 -7.11
C GLU A 46 6.46 -5.01 -6.33
N ILE A 47 5.31 -5.35 -6.90
CA ILE A 47 4.01 -5.26 -6.23
C ILE A 47 3.44 -6.67 -6.18
N PHE A 48 3.35 -7.22 -4.98
CA PHE A 48 2.86 -8.58 -4.78
C PHE A 48 1.36 -8.57 -4.49
N CYS A 49 0.62 -9.39 -5.24
CA CYS A 49 -0.83 -9.47 -5.13
C CYS A 49 -1.23 -10.75 -4.40
N LEU A 50 -1.89 -10.64 -3.25
CA LEU A 50 -2.25 -11.79 -2.41
C LEU A 50 -3.25 -12.72 -3.08
N LYS A 51 -4.28 -12.17 -3.75
CA LYS A 51 -5.36 -12.97 -4.33
C LYS A 51 -4.93 -13.85 -5.49
N ASN A 52 -3.88 -13.45 -6.20
CA ASN A 52 -3.35 -14.22 -7.33
C ASN A 52 -2.03 -14.89 -6.99
N CYS A 53 -1.74 -15.03 -5.71
CA CYS A 53 -0.52 -15.68 -5.25
C CYS A 53 -0.64 -17.19 -5.45
N GLN A 54 0.24 -17.75 -6.28
CA GLN A 54 0.31 -19.20 -6.49
C GLN A 54 1.46 -19.83 -5.72
N ILE A 55 2.17 -19.04 -4.92
CA ILE A 55 3.26 -19.55 -4.08
C ILE A 55 2.77 -19.72 -2.65
N GLY A 56 3.33 -20.70 -1.94
CA GLY A 56 3.00 -20.93 -0.55
C GLY A 56 3.52 -19.83 0.36
N PHE A 57 3.01 -19.78 1.57
CA PHE A 57 3.36 -18.75 2.55
C PHE A 57 4.87 -18.74 2.86
N TYR A 58 5.49 -19.90 2.99
CA TYR A 58 6.93 -19.98 3.27
C TYR A 58 7.79 -19.47 2.11
N ASP A 59 7.39 -19.79 0.88
CA ASP A 59 8.08 -19.27 -0.30
C ASP A 59 7.93 -17.76 -0.41
N PHE A 60 6.76 -17.25 -0.06
CA PHE A 60 6.51 -15.80 0.01
C PHE A 60 7.46 -15.14 1.02
N ILE A 61 7.57 -15.70 2.22
CA ILE A 61 8.47 -15.18 3.25
C ILE A 61 9.92 -15.22 2.78
N ASP A 62 10.34 -16.33 2.20
CA ASP A 62 11.71 -16.47 1.70
C ASP A 62 12.03 -15.41 0.64
N LYS A 63 11.06 -15.12 -0.22
CA LYS A 63 11.21 -14.10 -1.25
C LYS A 63 11.51 -12.71 -0.68
N PHE A 64 10.87 -12.35 0.43
CA PHE A 64 10.98 -11.02 1.01
C PHE A 64 11.85 -10.93 2.26
N ARG A 65 12.39 -12.05 2.74
CA ARG A 65 13.13 -12.11 3.99
C ARG A 65 14.35 -11.19 4.03
N LYS A 66 15.01 -10.96 2.90
CA LYS A 66 16.20 -10.13 2.82
C LYS A 66 15.90 -8.66 2.57
N GLU A 67 14.64 -8.31 2.37
CA GLU A 67 14.28 -6.93 2.13
C GLU A 67 14.43 -6.11 3.41
N LYS A 68 14.92 -4.87 3.27
CA LYS A 68 15.06 -3.97 4.41
C LYS A 68 13.71 -3.46 4.89
N GLU A 69 12.74 -3.38 3.99
CA GLU A 69 11.40 -2.92 4.30
C GLU A 69 10.42 -3.57 3.33
N LEU A 70 9.26 -3.97 3.83
CA LEU A 70 8.16 -4.48 3.03
C LEU A 70 6.92 -3.67 3.40
N ILE A 71 6.32 -3.00 2.43
CA ILE A 71 5.14 -2.16 2.66
C ILE A 71 3.88 -2.97 2.42
N ILE A 72 2.94 -2.92 3.36
CA ILE A 72 1.64 -3.57 3.23
C ILE A 72 0.61 -2.49 2.94
N MET A 73 -0.12 -2.65 1.82
CA MET A 73 -1.12 -1.68 1.38
C MET A 73 -2.42 -2.42 1.04
N THR A 74 -3.11 -2.89 2.08
CA THR A 74 -4.43 -3.50 1.96
C THR A 74 -5.51 -2.41 1.99
N ASP A 75 -6.75 -2.78 1.63
CA ASP A 75 -7.86 -1.84 1.52
C ASP A 75 -8.20 -1.16 2.85
N PHE A 76 -8.87 -0.02 2.76
CA PHE A 76 -9.22 0.84 3.93
C PHE A 76 -10.58 0.45 4.51
N ASP A 77 -10.82 -0.84 4.67
CA ASP A 77 -12.01 -1.38 5.30
C ASP A 77 -11.62 -2.28 6.48
N LYS A 78 -12.61 -2.82 7.17
CA LYS A 78 -12.37 -3.67 8.33
C LYS A 78 -11.52 -4.89 7.97
N GLU A 79 -11.85 -5.55 6.87
CA GLU A 79 -11.10 -6.73 6.40
C GLU A 79 -9.66 -6.38 6.07
N GLY A 80 -9.45 -5.26 5.39
CA GLY A 80 -8.11 -4.77 5.05
C GLY A 80 -7.28 -4.42 6.27
N ARG A 81 -7.90 -3.84 7.30
CA ARG A 81 -7.21 -3.55 8.55
C ARG A 81 -6.79 -4.82 9.26
N GLU A 82 -7.68 -5.79 9.35
CA GLU A 82 -7.39 -7.08 9.99
C GLU A 82 -6.30 -7.82 9.22
N LEU A 83 -6.40 -7.83 7.90
CA LEU A 83 -5.41 -8.50 7.05
C LEU A 83 -4.02 -7.89 7.20
N SER A 84 -3.91 -6.55 7.22
CA SER A 84 -2.62 -5.89 7.38
C SER A 84 -1.97 -6.20 8.72
N ARG A 85 -2.77 -6.22 9.78
CA ARG A 85 -2.28 -6.55 11.13
C ARG A 85 -1.85 -8.01 11.24
N ASN A 86 -2.61 -8.92 10.66
CA ASN A 86 -2.28 -10.35 10.65
C ASN A 86 -1.00 -10.60 9.85
N LEU A 87 -0.88 -10.00 8.67
CA LEU A 87 0.33 -10.11 7.86
C LEU A 87 1.55 -9.57 8.60
N MET A 88 1.42 -8.39 9.21
CA MET A 88 2.52 -7.80 9.97
C MET A 88 2.95 -8.73 11.11
N ARG A 89 2.00 -9.27 11.85
CA ARG A 89 2.28 -10.15 12.99
C ARG A 89 3.03 -11.40 12.54
N GLU A 90 2.55 -12.06 11.50
CA GLU A 90 3.16 -13.28 11.02
C GLU A 90 4.53 -13.04 10.39
N LEU A 91 4.66 -12.01 9.56
CA LEU A 91 5.93 -11.67 8.94
C LEU A 91 6.96 -11.21 9.96
N SER A 92 6.54 -10.44 10.97
CA SER A 92 7.43 -10.00 12.05
C SER A 92 7.93 -11.18 12.88
N SER A 93 7.09 -12.19 13.12
CA SER A 93 7.50 -13.41 13.84
C SER A 93 8.57 -14.17 13.06
N MET A 94 8.62 -14.00 11.75
CA MET A 94 9.64 -14.57 10.87
C MET A 94 10.81 -13.61 10.61
N LYS A 95 10.87 -12.51 11.36
CA LYS A 95 11.92 -11.48 11.28
C LYS A 95 11.95 -10.72 9.95
N VAL A 96 10.81 -10.65 9.26
CA VAL A 96 10.67 -9.81 8.08
C VAL A 96 10.23 -8.42 8.53
N ASN A 97 10.94 -7.38 8.10
CA ASN A 97 10.63 -6.00 8.45
C ASN A 97 9.42 -5.50 7.65
N THR A 98 8.28 -5.35 8.30
CA THR A 98 7.03 -4.94 7.66
C THR A 98 6.59 -3.55 8.11
N ASN A 99 6.09 -2.76 7.17
CA ASN A 99 5.60 -1.40 7.41
C ASN A 99 4.11 -1.32 7.06
N ILE A 100 3.27 -1.12 8.07
CA ILE A 100 1.84 -0.82 7.88
C ILE A 100 1.52 0.63 8.23
N SER A 101 2.49 1.38 8.73
CA SER A 101 2.31 2.75 9.19
C SER A 101 1.81 3.68 8.07
N MET A 102 2.37 3.55 6.87
CA MET A 102 1.96 4.40 5.75
C MET A 102 0.54 4.10 5.30
N ARG A 103 0.15 2.81 5.31
CA ARG A 103 -1.23 2.43 5.05
C ARG A 103 -2.18 3.04 6.07
N GLU A 104 -1.83 2.99 7.34
CA GLU A 104 -2.67 3.56 8.40
C GLU A 104 -2.82 5.07 8.26
N GLN A 105 -1.74 5.77 7.90
CA GLN A 105 -1.80 7.19 7.62
C GLN A 105 -2.70 7.51 6.43
N MET A 106 -2.58 6.73 5.36
CA MET A 106 -3.42 6.90 4.18
C MET A 106 -4.89 6.63 4.50
N GLU A 107 -5.18 5.57 5.23
CA GLU A 107 -6.54 5.28 5.67
C GLU A 107 -7.13 6.45 6.48
N GLY A 108 -6.36 6.97 7.44
CA GLY A 108 -6.81 8.08 8.26
C GLY A 108 -7.18 9.33 7.44
N LEU A 109 -6.47 9.57 6.34
CA LEU A 109 -6.71 10.72 5.47
C LEU A 109 -7.83 10.48 4.45
N MET A 110 -8.02 9.26 3.98
CA MET A 110 -8.83 8.98 2.80
C MET A 110 -10.03 8.06 3.01
N LYS A 111 -10.21 7.46 4.19
CA LYS A 111 -11.27 6.45 4.41
C LYS A 111 -12.69 6.96 4.17
N SER A 112 -12.90 8.26 4.27
CA SER A 112 -14.21 8.86 3.99
C SER A 112 -14.47 9.02 2.48
N ASP A 113 -13.42 8.95 1.67
CA ASP A 113 -13.49 9.19 0.24
C ASP A 113 -13.35 7.91 -0.57
N ILE A 114 -12.43 7.04 -0.21
CA ILE A 114 -12.20 5.74 -0.87
C ILE A 114 -11.99 4.65 0.17
N LYS A 115 -12.29 3.41 -0.23
CA LYS A 115 -12.07 2.24 0.64
C LYS A 115 -11.11 1.22 0.05
N ALA A 116 -10.96 1.20 -1.27
CA ALA A 116 -10.11 0.22 -1.95
C ALA A 116 -8.93 0.91 -2.63
N ILE A 117 -7.79 0.25 -2.61
CA ILE A 117 -6.56 0.74 -3.26
C ILE A 117 -6.76 0.89 -4.77
N GLU A 118 -7.64 0.09 -5.37
CA GLU A 118 -7.95 0.22 -6.81
C GLU A 118 -8.54 1.59 -7.17
N GLU A 119 -9.08 2.31 -6.19
CA GLU A 119 -9.65 3.66 -6.39
C GLU A 119 -8.60 4.76 -6.25
N LEU A 120 -7.41 4.44 -5.78
CA LEU A 120 -6.41 5.43 -5.38
C LEU A 120 -5.92 6.29 -6.53
N ALA A 121 -5.61 5.68 -7.68
CA ALA A 121 -5.06 6.43 -8.82
C ALA A 121 -6.03 7.51 -9.31
N GLU A 122 -7.30 7.16 -9.44
CA GLU A 122 -8.32 8.12 -9.88
C GLU A 122 -8.54 9.21 -8.84
N TYR A 123 -8.55 8.84 -7.56
CA TYR A 123 -8.67 9.80 -6.46
C TYR A 123 -7.54 10.82 -6.47
N ILE A 124 -6.29 10.36 -6.56
CA ILE A 124 -5.12 11.24 -6.61
C ILE A 124 -5.16 12.13 -7.84
N HIS A 125 -5.57 11.59 -8.98
CA HIS A 125 -5.69 12.36 -10.22
C HIS A 125 -6.70 13.52 -10.05
N LYS A 126 -7.85 13.24 -9.46
CA LYS A 126 -8.86 14.28 -9.18
C LYS A 126 -8.34 15.33 -8.20
N VAL A 127 -7.67 14.89 -7.13
CA VAL A 127 -7.09 15.80 -6.14
C VAL A 127 -6.09 16.76 -6.79
N LYS A 128 -5.22 16.24 -7.65
CA LYS A 128 -4.22 17.07 -8.35
C LYS A 128 -4.85 18.02 -9.35
N SER A 129 -5.93 17.62 -10.02
CA SER A 129 -6.58 18.48 -11.00
C SER A 129 -7.38 19.64 -10.39
N THR A 130 -7.71 19.57 -9.10
CA THR A 130 -8.42 20.64 -8.38
C THR A 130 -7.48 21.58 -7.61
N ALA A 131 -6.20 21.32 -7.66
CA ALA A 131 -5.20 22.12 -6.95
C ALA A 131 -4.86 23.41 -7.69
#